data_8928785c05b76bc20a3b20e71847ef48
#
_entry.id   8928785c05b76bc20a3b20e71847ef48
#
_cell.length_a   1.000
_cell.length_b   1.000
_cell.length_c   1.000
_cell.angle_alpha   90.00
_cell.angle_beta   90.00
_cell.angle_gamma   90.00
#
_symmetry.space_group_name_H-M   'P 1'
#
loop_
_entity.id
_entity.type
_entity.pdbx_description
1 polymer ?
#
loop_
_entity_poly.entity_id
_entity_poly.type
_entity_poly.pdbx_seq_one_letter_code
_entity_poly.pdbx_strand_id
1 'polypeptide(L)'
;AKEEKENREGIGDTVWEDLLKECNVKKYPAGSRKQAYKDQKRSYQVFAKVSGQSYEEFIGALGQTDEDIQSSADDQVKARMTAKTIAIKEGLTLSDADYERFLLAFLEPEEEEDKTLKAMEKRYIEEQSCYPRDDMLIELVKEYLGKNSKMK
;
A
#
# COMPACT_ATOMS: atom_id res chain seq x y z
N ALA A 1 -12.82 -6.79 -22.32
CA ALA A 1 -11.54 -6.17 -22.09
C ALA A 1 -11.50 -5.36 -20.80
N LYS A 2 -12.21 -4.24 -20.71
CA LYS A 2 -12.22 -3.43 -19.48
C LYS A 2 -12.91 -4.15 -18.31
N GLU A 3 -14.07 -4.75 -18.55
CA GLU A 3 -14.79 -5.56 -17.56
C GLU A 3 -13.98 -6.75 -17.06
N GLU A 4 -13.28 -7.45 -17.94
CA GLU A 4 -12.42 -8.58 -17.56
C GLU A 4 -11.26 -8.12 -16.67
N LYS A 5 -10.67 -6.97 -16.99
CA LYS A 5 -9.59 -6.39 -16.19
C LYS A 5 -10.09 -6.00 -14.80
N GLU A 6 -11.16 -5.24 -14.72
CA GLU A 6 -11.78 -4.84 -13.45
C GLU A 6 -12.19 -6.05 -12.61
N ASN A 7 -12.71 -7.08 -13.26
CA ASN A 7 -13.10 -8.32 -12.59
C ASN A 7 -11.89 -9.06 -12.02
N ARG A 8 -10.78 -9.13 -12.76
CA ARG A 8 -9.52 -9.74 -12.30
C ARG A 8 -8.91 -8.94 -11.14
N GLU A 9 -8.95 -7.63 -11.20
CA GLU A 9 -8.49 -6.76 -10.12
C GLU A 9 -9.30 -6.99 -8.84
N GLY A 10 -10.62 -7.07 -8.95
CA GLY A 10 -11.50 -7.38 -7.83
C GLY A 10 -11.25 -8.75 -7.22
N ILE A 11 -10.98 -9.76 -8.05
CA ILE A 11 -10.62 -11.11 -7.59
C ILE A 11 -9.26 -11.07 -6.86
N GLY A 12 -8.29 -10.37 -7.42
CA GLY A 12 -6.96 -10.22 -6.82
C GLY A 12 -7.03 -9.58 -5.44
N ASP A 13 -7.81 -8.52 -5.28
CA ASP A 13 -8.02 -7.86 -4.00
C ASP A 13 -8.67 -8.79 -2.98
N THR A 14 -9.71 -9.51 -3.36
CA THR A 14 -10.41 -10.45 -2.49
C THR A 14 -9.50 -11.58 -2.03
N VAL A 15 -8.77 -12.20 -2.95
CA VAL A 15 -7.81 -13.27 -2.64
C VAL A 15 -6.71 -12.77 -1.72
N TRP A 16 -6.22 -11.56 -1.97
CA TRP A 16 -5.20 -10.93 -1.14
C TRP A 16 -5.67 -10.70 0.29
N GLU A 17 -6.86 -10.14 0.47
CA GLU A 17 -7.44 -9.91 1.79
C GLU A 17 -7.63 -11.21 2.56
N ASP A 18 -8.16 -12.25 1.91
CA ASP A 18 -8.36 -13.56 2.52
C ASP A 18 -7.02 -14.19 2.93
N LEU A 19 -6.01 -14.07 2.06
CA LEU A 19 -4.67 -14.56 2.34
C LEU A 19 -4.05 -13.87 3.57
N LEU A 20 -4.19 -12.56 3.67
CA LEU A 20 -3.67 -11.80 4.82
C LEU A 20 -4.34 -12.20 6.13
N LYS A 21 -5.63 -12.48 6.11
CA LYS A 21 -6.37 -12.94 7.30
C LYS A 21 -5.88 -14.29 7.80
N GLU A 22 -5.49 -15.18 6.89
CA GLU A 22 -5.01 -16.53 7.22
C GLU A 22 -3.51 -16.55 7.57
N CYS A 23 -2.73 -15.56 7.13
CA CYS A 23 -1.32 -15.49 7.42
C CYS A 23 -1.05 -15.05 8.85
N ASN A 24 -0.24 -15.83 9.57
CA ASN A 24 0.25 -15.47 10.90
C ASN A 24 1.73 -15.11 10.84
N VAL A 25 2.07 -13.91 11.26
CA VAL A 25 3.47 -13.47 11.34
C VAL A 25 4.04 -13.97 12.66
N LYS A 26 5.01 -14.88 12.58
CA LYS A 26 5.70 -15.42 13.76
C LYS A 26 6.64 -14.40 14.39
N LYS A 27 7.29 -13.58 13.57
CA LYS A 27 8.22 -12.57 14.04
C LYS A 27 8.31 -11.43 13.02
N TYR A 28 8.12 -10.21 13.51
CA TYR A 28 8.34 -9.01 12.71
C TYR A 28 9.82 -8.61 12.76
N PRO A 29 10.38 -8.05 11.67
CA PRO A 29 11.71 -7.46 11.73
C PRO A 29 11.81 -6.41 12.83
N ALA A 30 12.94 -6.37 13.54
CA ALA A 30 13.14 -5.46 14.66
C ALA A 30 12.87 -4.01 14.26
N GLY A 31 12.02 -3.31 15.01
CA GLY A 31 11.68 -1.90 14.80
C GLY A 31 10.75 -1.63 13.61
N SER A 32 10.38 -2.63 12.81
CA SER A 32 9.56 -2.43 11.60
C SER A 32 8.17 -1.86 11.89
N ARG A 33 7.49 -2.38 12.90
CA ARG A 33 6.15 -1.91 13.29
C ARG A 33 6.20 -0.48 13.84
N LYS A 34 7.18 -0.20 14.68
CA LYS A 34 7.39 1.13 15.23
C LYS A 34 7.67 2.17 14.13
N GLN A 35 8.50 1.81 13.16
CA GLN A 35 8.81 2.69 12.04
C GLN A 35 7.58 2.91 11.16
N ALA A 36 6.82 1.86 10.85
CA ALA A 36 5.58 1.98 10.08
C ALA A 36 4.56 2.90 10.76
N TYR A 37 4.42 2.77 12.08
CA TYR A 37 3.56 3.67 12.85
C TYR A 37 4.03 5.13 12.75
N LYS A 38 5.31 5.38 12.91
CA LYS A 38 5.88 6.74 12.76
C LYS A 38 5.61 7.32 11.37
N ASP A 39 5.77 6.51 10.33
CA ASP A 39 5.58 6.94 8.95
C ASP A 39 4.11 7.26 8.67
N GLN A 40 3.18 6.43 9.11
CA GLN A 40 1.75 6.68 8.97
C GLN A 40 1.32 7.91 9.78
N LYS A 41 1.75 8.00 11.02
CA LYS A 41 1.46 9.15 11.88
C LYS A 41 1.94 10.45 11.24
N ARG A 42 3.15 10.44 10.68
CA ARG A 42 3.69 11.60 9.97
C ARG A 42 2.79 12.02 8.80
N SER A 43 2.32 11.07 7.99
CA SER A 43 1.43 11.36 6.88
C SER A 43 0.12 12.01 7.36
N TYR A 44 -0.49 11.46 8.40
CA TYR A 44 -1.69 12.07 8.99
C TYR A 44 -1.41 13.44 9.59
N GLN A 45 -0.25 13.64 10.20
CA GLN A 45 0.15 14.95 10.73
C GLN A 45 0.29 16.00 9.63
N VAL A 46 0.83 15.61 8.47
CA VAL A 46 0.94 16.51 7.31
C VAL A 46 -0.45 16.91 6.82
N PHE A 47 -1.36 15.98 6.65
CA PHE A 47 -2.74 16.26 6.23
C PHE A 47 -3.49 17.11 7.27
N ALA A 48 -3.32 16.82 8.54
CA ALA A 48 -3.90 17.60 9.63
C ALA A 48 -3.45 19.06 9.58
N LYS A 49 -2.15 19.27 9.38
CA LYS A 49 -1.57 20.62 9.28
C LYS A 49 -2.14 21.39 8.10
N VAL A 50 -2.26 20.76 6.93
CA VAL A 50 -2.86 21.37 5.75
C VAL A 50 -4.33 21.75 6.00
N SER A 51 -5.04 20.94 6.78
CA SER A 51 -6.45 21.16 7.13
C SER A 51 -6.63 22.12 8.32
N GLY A 52 -5.55 22.63 8.91
CA GLY A 52 -5.60 23.49 10.08
C GLY A 52 -6.06 22.80 11.37
N GLN A 53 -5.86 21.49 11.45
CA GLN A 53 -6.26 20.66 12.60
C GLN A 53 -5.07 20.04 13.31
N SER A 54 -5.26 19.64 14.56
CA SER A 54 -4.30 18.79 15.24
C SER A 54 -4.39 17.36 14.69
N TYR A 55 -3.39 16.56 14.94
CA TYR A 55 -3.40 15.13 14.56
C TYR A 55 -4.64 14.41 15.15
N GLU A 56 -4.89 14.62 16.44
CA GLU A 56 -6.02 14.01 17.15
C GLU A 56 -7.37 14.44 16.59
N GLU A 57 -7.53 15.71 16.28
CA GLU A 57 -8.74 16.23 15.64
C GLU A 57 -8.94 15.63 14.25
N PHE A 58 -7.87 15.54 13.46
CA PHE A 58 -7.92 15.02 12.11
C PHE A 58 -8.31 13.53 12.07
N ILE A 59 -7.63 12.68 12.85
CA ILE A 59 -7.96 11.25 12.88
C ILE A 59 -9.33 11.01 13.53
N GLY A 60 -9.71 11.80 14.51
CA GLY A 60 -11.04 11.73 15.13
C GLY A 60 -12.16 12.04 14.15
N ALA A 61 -11.96 13.01 13.24
CA ALA A 61 -12.89 13.32 12.16
C ALA A 61 -13.06 12.16 11.18
N LEU A 62 -12.04 11.32 11.04
CA LEU A 62 -12.09 10.10 10.23
C LEU A 62 -12.67 8.89 11.00
N GLY A 63 -13.06 9.08 12.25
CA GLY A 63 -13.57 8.01 13.09
C GLY A 63 -12.48 7.06 13.61
N GLN A 64 -11.24 7.52 13.69
CA GLN A 64 -10.10 6.71 14.07
C GLN A 64 -9.45 7.19 15.36
N THR A 65 -8.81 6.27 16.07
CA THR A 65 -7.97 6.55 17.26
C THR A 65 -6.50 6.31 16.90
N ASP A 66 -5.59 6.80 17.75
CA ASP A 66 -4.17 6.53 17.59
C ASP A 66 -3.86 5.02 17.64
N GLU A 67 -4.60 4.26 18.41
CA GLU A 67 -4.49 2.79 18.46
C GLU A 67 -4.89 2.14 17.14
N ASP A 68 -5.91 2.68 16.45
CA ASP A 68 -6.29 2.24 15.11
C ASP A 68 -5.17 2.48 14.10
N ILE A 69 -4.48 3.61 14.21
CA ILE A 69 -3.33 3.92 13.36
C ILE A 69 -2.17 2.96 13.62
N GLN A 70 -1.91 2.62 14.89
CA GLN A 70 -0.89 1.62 15.24
C GLN A 70 -1.22 0.24 14.68
N SER A 71 -2.47 -0.18 14.80
CA SER A 71 -2.96 -1.45 14.25
C SER A 71 -2.84 -1.49 12.73
N SER A 72 -3.21 -0.41 12.07
CA SER A 72 -3.07 -0.26 10.61
C SER A 72 -1.60 -0.34 10.17
N ALA A 73 -0.70 0.25 10.95
CA ALA A 73 0.74 0.17 10.67
C ALA A 73 1.26 -1.27 10.78
N ASP A 74 0.83 -2.01 11.78
CA ASP A 74 1.19 -3.43 11.94
C ASP A 74 0.69 -4.25 10.74
N ASP A 75 -0.54 -4.02 10.30
CA ASP A 75 -1.13 -4.68 9.13
C ASP A 75 -0.36 -4.36 7.85
N GLN A 76 0.13 -3.13 7.72
CA GLN A 76 0.93 -2.71 6.57
C GLN A 76 2.27 -3.45 6.53
N VAL A 77 2.94 -3.60 7.67
CA VAL A 77 4.19 -4.40 7.73
C VAL A 77 3.92 -5.85 7.36
N LYS A 78 2.85 -6.42 7.88
CA LYS A 78 2.42 -7.78 7.53
C LYS A 78 2.19 -7.93 6.02
N ALA A 79 1.48 -6.98 5.42
CA ALA A 79 1.22 -6.97 3.98
C ALA A 79 2.50 -6.93 3.15
N ARG A 80 3.45 -6.07 3.50
CA ARG A 80 4.75 -5.96 2.82
C ARG A 80 5.55 -7.25 2.94
N MET A 81 5.61 -7.84 4.12
CA MET A 81 6.31 -9.11 4.36
C MET A 81 5.71 -10.25 3.55
N THR A 82 4.38 -10.34 3.53
CA THR A 82 3.65 -11.37 2.79
C THR A 82 3.87 -11.23 1.29
N ALA A 83 3.81 -10.01 0.77
CA ALA A 83 4.08 -9.73 -0.65
C ALA A 83 5.50 -10.13 -1.06
N LYS A 84 6.49 -9.80 -0.26
CA LYS A 84 7.89 -10.19 -0.53
C LYS A 84 8.07 -11.71 -0.54
N THR A 85 7.43 -12.39 0.39
CA THR A 85 7.48 -13.86 0.47
C THR A 85 6.87 -14.51 -0.78
N ILE A 86 5.70 -14.04 -1.20
CA ILE A 86 5.04 -14.54 -2.41
C ILE A 86 5.87 -14.22 -3.65
N ALA A 87 6.39 -13.00 -3.76
CA ALA A 87 7.21 -12.60 -4.90
C ALA A 87 8.45 -13.48 -5.05
N ILE A 88 9.13 -13.79 -3.96
CA ILE A 88 10.28 -14.69 -3.96
C ILE A 88 9.87 -16.10 -4.39
N LYS A 89 8.81 -16.62 -3.81
CA LYS A 89 8.31 -17.97 -4.08
C LYS A 89 7.87 -18.14 -5.53
N GLU A 90 7.19 -17.15 -6.09
CA GLU A 90 6.62 -17.21 -7.44
C GLU A 90 7.51 -16.57 -8.51
N GLY A 91 8.70 -16.10 -8.14
CA GLY A 91 9.64 -15.49 -9.06
C GLY A 91 9.17 -14.16 -9.65
N LEU A 92 8.40 -13.38 -8.90
CA LEU A 92 7.89 -12.08 -9.33
C LEU A 92 8.93 -11.00 -9.07
N THR A 93 9.12 -10.12 -10.04
CA THR A 93 9.99 -8.95 -9.92
C THR A 93 9.23 -7.72 -10.38
N LEU A 94 9.23 -6.68 -9.55
CA LEU A 94 8.63 -5.41 -9.91
C LEU A 94 9.58 -4.66 -10.86
N SER A 95 9.22 -4.64 -12.14
CA SER A 95 9.98 -3.88 -13.14
C SER A 95 9.76 -2.38 -12.97
N ASP A 96 10.69 -1.55 -13.50
CA ASP A 96 10.52 -0.11 -13.46
C ASP A 96 9.26 0.34 -14.20
N ALA A 97 8.90 -0.33 -15.29
CA ALA A 97 7.67 -0.05 -16.04
C ALA A 97 6.41 -0.36 -15.21
N ASP A 98 6.39 -1.49 -14.51
CA ASP A 98 5.27 -1.84 -13.62
C ASP A 98 5.19 -0.88 -12.43
N TYR A 99 6.31 -0.53 -11.86
CA TYR A 99 6.38 0.41 -10.75
C TYR A 99 5.78 1.77 -11.14
N GLU A 100 6.20 2.30 -12.29
CA GLU A 100 5.67 3.56 -12.82
C GLU A 100 4.17 3.45 -13.09
N ARG A 101 3.72 2.37 -13.68
CA ARG A 101 2.31 2.10 -13.98
C ARG A 101 1.46 2.10 -12.71
N PHE A 102 1.91 1.43 -11.66
CA PHE A 102 1.20 1.38 -10.38
C PHE A 102 1.18 2.72 -9.67
N LEU A 103 2.29 3.47 -9.70
CA LEU A 103 2.34 4.82 -9.13
C LEU A 103 1.38 5.77 -9.85
N LEU A 104 1.34 5.73 -11.18
CA LEU A 104 0.40 6.53 -11.97
C LEU A 104 -1.04 6.21 -11.61
N ALA A 105 -1.37 4.93 -11.52
CA ALA A 105 -2.72 4.48 -11.17
C ALA A 105 -3.12 4.90 -9.75
N PHE A 106 -2.19 4.87 -8.82
CA PHE A 106 -2.45 5.24 -7.43
C PHE A 106 -2.57 6.75 -7.22
N LEU A 107 -1.63 7.51 -7.78
CA LEU A 107 -1.56 8.97 -7.57
C LEU A 107 -2.53 9.76 -8.45
N GLU A 108 -2.93 9.20 -9.58
CA GLU A 108 -3.81 9.85 -10.57
C GLU A 108 -3.43 11.31 -10.81
N PRO A 109 -2.17 11.60 -11.23
CA PRO A 109 -1.71 12.97 -11.36
C PRO A 109 -2.48 13.72 -12.46
N GLU A 110 -2.77 14.99 -12.22
CA GLU A 110 -3.39 15.87 -13.21
C GLU A 110 -2.45 16.12 -14.39
N GLU A 111 -2.98 16.57 -15.54
CA GLU A 111 -2.18 16.81 -16.75
C GLU A 111 -0.99 17.76 -16.53
N GLU A 112 -1.17 18.74 -15.69
CA GLU A 112 -0.18 19.79 -15.41
C GLU A 112 0.89 19.36 -14.40
N GLU A 113 0.67 18.26 -13.69
CA GLU A 113 1.61 17.78 -12.68
C GLU A 113 2.81 17.07 -13.31
N ASP A 114 3.94 17.16 -12.63
CA ASP A 114 5.16 16.45 -13.03
C ASP A 114 4.97 14.94 -12.84
N LYS A 115 5.00 14.21 -13.94
CA LYS A 115 4.79 12.75 -13.99
C LYS A 115 6.11 11.97 -14.08
N THR A 116 7.25 12.61 -13.81
CA THR A 116 8.52 11.88 -13.73
C THR A 116 8.48 10.90 -12.57
N LEU A 117 9.17 9.80 -12.71
CA LEU A 117 9.23 8.77 -11.66
C LEU A 117 9.69 9.37 -10.33
N LYS A 118 10.71 10.21 -10.36
CA LYS A 118 11.24 10.87 -9.17
C LYS A 118 10.21 11.76 -8.48
N ALA A 119 9.44 12.54 -9.24
CA ALA A 119 8.39 13.41 -8.70
C ALA A 119 7.24 12.58 -8.10
N MET A 120 6.85 11.52 -8.76
CA MET A 120 5.80 10.61 -8.27
C MET A 120 6.24 9.87 -7.00
N GLU A 121 7.46 9.38 -6.95
CA GLU A 121 8.03 8.75 -5.74
C GLU A 121 8.01 9.72 -4.56
N LYS A 122 8.49 10.94 -4.79
CA LYS A 122 8.51 11.98 -3.75
C LYS A 122 7.11 12.25 -3.21
N ARG A 123 6.15 12.44 -4.10
CA ARG A 123 4.75 12.66 -3.71
C ARG A 123 4.20 11.50 -2.90
N TYR A 124 4.45 10.27 -3.34
CA TYR A 124 3.99 9.07 -2.65
C TYR A 124 4.58 8.98 -1.24
N ILE A 125 5.88 9.23 -1.09
CA ILE A 125 6.56 9.21 0.20
C ILE A 125 5.98 10.26 1.15
N GLU A 126 5.73 11.47 0.64
CA GLU A 126 5.16 12.57 1.43
C GLU A 126 3.72 12.29 1.88
N GLU A 127 2.91 11.69 1.02
CA GLU A 127 1.48 11.47 1.27
C GLU A 127 1.20 10.14 1.97
N GLN A 128 1.95 9.08 1.69
CA GLN A 128 1.58 7.72 2.09
C GLN A 128 2.66 6.98 2.89
N SER A 129 3.84 6.76 2.31
CA SER A 129 4.80 5.80 2.87
C SER A 129 6.21 6.08 2.39
N CYS A 130 7.17 5.73 3.24
CA CYS A 130 8.60 5.74 2.90
C CYS A 130 9.03 4.50 2.08
N TYR A 131 8.10 3.62 1.72
CA TYR A 131 8.40 2.34 1.07
C TYR A 131 7.58 2.14 -0.21
N PRO A 132 7.67 3.07 -1.19
CA PRO A 132 6.81 2.99 -2.37
C PRO A 132 7.02 1.71 -3.20
N ARG A 133 8.24 1.21 -3.34
CA ARG A 133 8.51 -0.04 -4.07
C ARG A 133 7.91 -1.25 -3.37
N ASP A 134 7.98 -1.31 -2.04
CA ASP A 134 7.38 -2.39 -1.27
C ASP A 134 5.86 -2.37 -1.39
N ASP A 135 5.27 -1.18 -1.37
CA ASP A 135 3.82 -1.02 -1.50
C ASP A 135 3.33 -1.39 -2.91
N MET A 136 4.09 -1.00 -3.94
CA MET A 136 3.74 -1.36 -5.33
C MET A 136 3.99 -2.84 -5.62
N LEU A 137 4.89 -3.49 -4.88
CA LEU A 137 5.05 -4.94 -4.94
C LEU A 137 3.76 -5.66 -4.51
N ILE A 138 3.04 -5.10 -3.54
CA ILE A 138 1.73 -5.61 -3.14
C ILE A 138 0.77 -5.57 -4.33
N GLU A 139 0.76 -4.51 -5.10
CA GLU A 139 -0.08 -4.39 -6.30
C GLU A 139 0.28 -5.45 -7.35
N LEU A 140 1.57 -5.70 -7.54
CA LEU A 140 2.04 -6.74 -8.45
C LEU A 140 1.56 -8.14 -8.01
N VAL A 141 1.65 -8.42 -6.71
CA VAL A 141 1.19 -9.70 -6.14
C VAL A 141 -0.33 -9.84 -6.29
N LYS A 142 -1.09 -8.79 -6.03
CA LYS A 142 -2.55 -8.79 -6.25
C LYS A 142 -2.90 -9.09 -7.71
N GLU A 143 -2.20 -8.46 -8.65
CA GLU A 143 -2.38 -8.70 -10.08
C GLU A 143 -2.10 -10.15 -10.44
N TYR A 144 -1.01 -10.70 -9.92
CA TYR A 144 -0.65 -12.12 -10.10
C TYR A 144 -1.75 -13.05 -9.55
N LEU A 145 -2.23 -12.79 -8.34
CA LEU A 145 -3.28 -13.58 -7.72
C LEU A 145 -4.59 -13.52 -8.53
N GLY A 146 -4.95 -12.34 -9.03
CA GLY A 146 -6.13 -12.17 -9.86
C GLY A 146 -6.07 -12.94 -11.17
N LYS A 147 -4.89 -13.00 -11.80
CA LYS A 147 -4.67 -13.74 -13.06
C LYS A 147 -4.65 -15.25 -12.85
N ASN A 148 -4.20 -15.71 -11.71
CA ASN A 148 -3.97 -17.14 -11.44
C ASN A 148 -5.05 -17.77 -10.56
N SER A 149 -6.02 -17.00 -10.09
CA SER A 149 -7.15 -17.54 -9.35
C SER A 149 -8.19 -18.11 -10.30
N LYS A 150 -8.61 -19.34 -10.02
CA LYS A 150 -9.74 -19.93 -10.74
C LYS A 150 -11.03 -19.31 -10.22
N MET A 151 -11.81 -18.74 -11.11
CA MET A 151 -13.17 -18.32 -10.80
C MET A 151 -13.99 -19.56 -10.45
N LYS A 152 -14.49 -19.59 -9.22
CA LYS A 152 -15.48 -20.58 -8.81
C LYS A 152 -16.88 -20.02 -9.01
#